data_d1b6ffd71b30490782dde3cf96a60b65
#
_entry.id   d1b6ffd71b30490782dde3cf96a60b65
#
_cell.length_a   1.000
_cell.length_b   1.000
_cell.length_c   1.000
_cell.angle_alpha   90.00
_cell.angle_beta   90.00
_cell.angle_gamma   90.00
#
_symmetry.space_group_name_H-M   'P 1'
#
loop_
_entity.id
_entity.type
_entity.pdbx_description
1 polymer ?
#
loop_
_entity_poly.entity_id
_entity_poly.type
_entity_poly.pdbx_seq_one_letter_code
_entity_poly.pdbx_strand_id
1 'polypeptide(L)'
;MNARVWLTGLLMAVLPSIALAQGRIAVVNLEQAILQTDVAQQRLQEFETNEDFASDKSQFDALRAELDQLVKDFQRDQAAMSEEDQVAARQKMASKQSDLEYVAKKLQTLQTQNAQRVMQELAPQAQEVLREIIETDQIGLLLQQQAVIHADLGYNITAKVSDKMNQLGAE
;
A
#
# COMPACT_ATOMS: atom_id res chain seq x y z
N MET A 1 30.44 -38.74 76.28
CA MET A 1 30.47 -37.28 75.94
C MET A 1 29.96 -37.14 74.50
N ASN A 2 28.85 -36.50 74.35
CA ASN A 2 27.95 -36.59 73.21
C ASN A 2 28.25 -35.52 72.13
N ALA A 3 28.66 -35.94 70.95
CA ALA A 3 28.70 -35.06 69.74
C ALA A 3 27.45 -35.22 68.97
N ARG A 4 26.52 -34.28 68.99
CA ARG A 4 25.35 -34.17 68.16
C ARG A 4 25.74 -33.49 66.82
N VAL A 5 25.80 -34.27 65.77
CA VAL A 5 25.95 -33.78 64.37
C VAL A 5 24.59 -33.31 63.87
N TRP A 6 24.51 -32.02 63.67
CA TRP A 6 23.34 -31.39 62.97
C TRP A 6 23.54 -31.50 61.47
N LEU A 7 22.79 -32.41 60.85
CA LEU A 7 22.73 -32.52 59.38
C LEU A 7 21.61 -31.59 58.87
N THR A 8 21.93 -30.36 58.54
CA THR A 8 21.03 -29.43 57.86
C THR A 8 21.01 -29.79 56.40
N GLY A 9 19.95 -30.52 55.98
CA GLY A 9 19.66 -30.79 54.57
C GLY A 9 19.21 -29.52 53.85
N LEU A 10 20.03 -29.02 52.95
CA LEU A 10 19.72 -27.95 52.03
C LEU A 10 18.84 -28.53 50.89
N LEU A 11 17.51 -28.46 51.06
CA LEU A 11 16.56 -28.83 50.04
C LEU A 11 16.53 -27.72 48.97
N MET A 12 17.34 -27.86 47.91
CA MET A 12 17.38 -26.95 46.77
C MET A 12 16.12 -27.20 45.93
N ALA A 13 15.09 -26.38 46.14
CA ALA A 13 13.86 -26.39 45.30
C ALA A 13 14.20 -25.93 43.88
N VAL A 14 14.43 -26.89 42.96
CA VAL A 14 14.46 -26.64 41.52
C VAL A 14 13.06 -26.32 41.08
N LEU A 15 12.72 -25.03 41.04
CA LEU A 15 11.51 -24.56 40.38
C LEU A 15 11.67 -24.79 38.86
N PRO A 16 10.81 -25.60 38.23
CA PRO A 16 10.81 -25.68 36.77
C PRO A 16 10.39 -24.31 36.26
N SER A 17 11.33 -23.55 35.65
CA SER A 17 11.00 -22.40 34.84
C SER A 17 10.18 -22.90 33.67
N ILE A 18 8.85 -22.86 33.77
CA ILE A 18 7.99 -23.01 32.62
C ILE A 18 8.23 -21.75 31.79
N ALA A 19 9.22 -21.79 30.94
CA ALA A 19 9.35 -20.85 29.84
C ALA A 19 8.11 -21.05 28.97
N LEU A 20 7.09 -20.27 29.24
CA LEU A 20 5.98 -20.09 28.31
C LEU A 20 6.63 -19.49 27.04
N ALA A 21 6.98 -20.33 26.11
CA ALA A 21 7.30 -19.97 24.75
C ALA A 21 6.01 -19.44 24.11
N GLN A 22 5.49 -18.33 24.62
CA GLN A 22 4.46 -17.57 23.94
C GLN A 22 5.17 -16.90 22.75
N GLY A 23 5.04 -17.51 21.58
CA GLY A 23 5.51 -16.90 20.35
C GLY A 23 5.02 -15.47 20.25
N ARG A 24 5.86 -14.56 19.74
CA ARG A 24 5.50 -13.16 19.57
C ARG A 24 4.28 -13.04 18.66
N ILE A 25 3.41 -12.08 18.95
CA ILE A 25 2.33 -11.69 18.03
C ILE A 25 2.88 -10.60 17.13
N ALA A 26 2.57 -10.65 15.85
CA ALA A 26 2.89 -9.59 14.90
C ALA A 26 1.70 -9.28 14.00
N VAL A 27 1.71 -8.07 13.47
CA VAL A 27 0.71 -7.56 12.52
C VAL A 27 1.45 -7.10 11.26
N VAL A 28 0.93 -7.44 10.10
CA VAL A 28 1.51 -7.04 8.81
C VAL A 28 0.45 -6.56 7.84
N ASN A 29 0.78 -5.53 7.07
CA ASN A 29 0.11 -5.17 5.83
C ASN A 29 1.04 -5.56 4.67
N LEU A 30 0.82 -6.76 4.11
CA LEU A 30 1.72 -7.29 3.07
C LEU A 30 1.66 -6.47 1.79
N GLU A 31 0.48 -6.00 1.40
CA GLU A 31 0.30 -5.11 0.25
C GLU A 31 1.12 -3.82 0.42
N GLN A 32 0.97 -3.16 1.55
CA GLN A 32 1.74 -1.96 1.87
C GLN A 32 3.24 -2.24 1.90
N ALA A 33 3.67 -3.36 2.48
CA ALA A 33 5.08 -3.74 2.53
C ALA A 33 5.67 -3.88 1.13
N ILE A 34 4.97 -4.54 0.20
CA ILE A 34 5.39 -4.70 -1.19
C ILE A 34 5.44 -3.36 -1.91
N LEU A 35 4.37 -2.57 -1.84
CA LEU A 35 4.28 -1.29 -2.56
C LEU A 35 5.25 -0.22 -2.04
N GLN A 36 5.77 -0.37 -0.82
CA GLN A 36 6.79 0.51 -0.25
C GLN A 36 8.23 0.12 -0.62
N THR A 37 8.44 -1.01 -1.31
CA THR A 37 9.79 -1.39 -1.77
C THR A 37 10.28 -0.48 -2.90
N ASP A 38 11.60 -0.29 -2.97
CA ASP A 38 12.25 0.52 -4.00
C ASP A 38 11.94 -0.01 -5.40
N VAL A 39 11.95 -1.35 -5.57
CA VAL A 39 11.62 -2.01 -6.84
C VAL A 39 10.17 -1.76 -7.25
N ALA A 40 9.22 -1.83 -6.30
CA ALA A 40 7.82 -1.54 -6.59
C ALA A 40 7.64 -0.08 -7.00
N GLN A 41 8.24 0.86 -6.25
CA GLN A 41 8.17 2.29 -6.54
C GLN A 41 8.78 2.61 -7.91
N GLN A 42 9.92 2.02 -8.24
CA GLN A 42 10.55 2.18 -9.55
C GLN A 42 9.62 1.69 -10.67
N ARG A 43 9.04 0.51 -10.55
CA ARG A 43 8.12 -0.04 -11.57
C ARG A 43 6.85 0.78 -11.75
N LEU A 44 6.30 1.31 -10.65
CA LEU A 44 5.17 2.21 -10.71
C LEU A 44 5.52 3.52 -11.44
N GLN A 45 6.70 4.08 -11.16
CA GLN A 45 7.19 5.28 -11.82
C GLN A 45 7.51 5.05 -13.31
N GLU A 46 8.14 3.93 -13.66
CA GLU A 46 8.40 3.54 -15.05
C GLU A 46 7.10 3.43 -15.85
N PHE A 47 6.03 2.90 -15.23
CA PHE A 47 4.73 2.84 -15.85
C PHE A 47 4.14 4.22 -16.15
N GLU A 48 4.30 5.19 -15.24
CA GLU A 48 3.81 6.56 -15.45
C GLU A 48 4.54 7.28 -16.60
N THR A 49 5.76 6.86 -16.91
CA THR A 49 6.55 7.38 -18.04
C THR A 49 6.36 6.59 -19.32
N ASN A 50 5.60 5.50 -19.30
CA ASN A 50 5.26 4.72 -20.49
C ASN A 50 4.50 5.59 -21.50
N GLU A 51 4.83 5.44 -22.79
CA GLU A 51 4.29 6.28 -23.86
C GLU A 51 2.76 6.27 -23.91
N ASP A 52 2.12 5.10 -23.76
CA ASP A 52 0.67 4.96 -23.79
C ASP A 52 0.00 5.70 -22.62
N PHE A 53 0.53 5.51 -21.38
CA PHE A 53 0.00 6.18 -20.20
C PHE A 53 0.23 7.69 -20.26
N ALA A 54 1.41 8.12 -20.68
CA ALA A 54 1.76 9.55 -20.83
C ALA A 54 0.87 10.23 -21.89
N SER A 55 0.54 9.53 -22.99
CA SER A 55 -0.39 10.00 -24.01
C SER A 55 -1.82 10.19 -23.45
N ASP A 56 -2.36 9.19 -22.75
CA ASP A 56 -3.66 9.29 -22.10
C ASP A 56 -3.69 10.42 -21.06
N LYS A 57 -2.62 10.59 -20.29
CA LYS A 57 -2.49 11.68 -19.32
C LYS A 57 -2.46 13.05 -20.01
N SER A 58 -1.73 13.19 -21.10
CA SER A 58 -1.73 14.42 -21.92
C SER A 58 -3.11 14.74 -22.48
N GLN A 59 -3.85 13.72 -22.95
CA GLN A 59 -5.23 13.88 -23.39
C GLN A 59 -6.15 14.34 -22.27
N PHE A 60 -6.02 13.76 -21.07
CA PHE A 60 -6.78 14.19 -19.90
C PHE A 60 -6.53 15.66 -19.56
N ASP A 61 -5.25 16.07 -19.51
CA ASP A 61 -4.87 17.44 -19.18
C ASP A 61 -5.39 18.43 -20.27
N ALA A 62 -5.35 18.07 -21.55
CA ALA A 62 -5.88 18.87 -22.65
C ALA A 62 -7.42 19.02 -22.56
N LEU A 63 -8.15 17.92 -22.33
CA LEU A 63 -9.61 17.93 -22.18
C LEU A 63 -10.05 18.78 -20.98
N ARG A 64 -9.33 18.69 -19.88
CA ARG A 64 -9.56 19.51 -18.68
C ARG A 64 -9.38 20.98 -18.97
N ALA A 65 -8.28 21.36 -19.61
CA ALA A 65 -8.01 22.75 -19.97
C ALA A 65 -9.08 23.31 -20.95
N GLU A 66 -9.49 22.50 -21.94
CA GLU A 66 -10.53 22.87 -22.89
C GLU A 66 -11.89 23.07 -22.18
N LEU A 67 -12.28 22.18 -21.28
CA LEU A 67 -13.51 22.30 -20.51
C LEU A 67 -13.48 23.54 -19.61
N ASP A 68 -12.38 23.79 -18.89
CA ASP A 68 -12.21 24.98 -18.08
C ASP A 68 -12.33 26.27 -18.91
N GLN A 69 -11.81 26.28 -20.13
CA GLN A 69 -11.94 27.42 -21.03
C GLN A 69 -13.37 27.60 -21.52
N LEU A 70 -14.04 26.52 -21.92
CA LEU A 70 -15.45 26.57 -22.35
C LEU A 70 -16.37 27.12 -21.24
N VAL A 71 -16.14 26.70 -19.99
CA VAL A 71 -16.90 27.19 -18.84
C VAL A 71 -16.68 28.69 -18.64
N LYS A 72 -15.43 29.17 -18.68
CA LYS A 72 -15.10 30.61 -18.54
C LYS A 72 -15.72 31.44 -19.66
N ASP A 73 -15.62 30.98 -20.91
CA ASP A 73 -16.19 31.69 -22.07
C ASP A 73 -17.70 31.74 -21.96
N PHE A 74 -18.36 30.63 -21.59
CA PHE A 74 -19.80 30.60 -21.38
C PHE A 74 -20.23 31.57 -20.26
N GLN A 75 -19.52 31.60 -19.11
CA GLN A 75 -19.84 32.50 -18.00
C GLN A 75 -19.70 33.97 -18.41
N ARG A 76 -18.71 34.31 -19.24
CA ARG A 76 -18.49 35.69 -19.73
C ARG A 76 -19.56 36.11 -20.70
N ASP A 77 -19.93 35.25 -21.65
CA ASP A 77 -20.68 35.65 -22.84
C ASP A 77 -22.17 35.25 -22.78
N GLN A 78 -22.63 34.45 -21.80
CA GLN A 78 -23.98 33.90 -21.73
C GLN A 78 -25.09 34.95 -21.80
N ALA A 79 -24.86 36.16 -21.25
CA ALA A 79 -25.86 37.24 -21.25
C ALA A 79 -26.09 37.86 -22.63
N ALA A 80 -25.12 37.71 -23.55
CA ALA A 80 -25.19 38.22 -24.92
C ALA A 80 -25.53 37.09 -25.95
N MET A 81 -25.53 35.83 -25.51
CA MET A 81 -25.80 34.66 -26.39
C MET A 81 -27.28 34.48 -26.63
N SER A 82 -27.63 34.00 -27.83
CA SER A 82 -28.98 33.50 -28.11
C SER A 82 -29.29 32.21 -27.31
N GLU A 83 -30.58 31.86 -27.16
CA GLU A 83 -30.96 30.62 -26.50
C GLU A 83 -30.37 29.39 -27.20
N GLU A 84 -30.33 29.38 -28.53
CA GLU A 84 -29.75 28.32 -29.33
C GLU A 84 -28.25 28.16 -29.06
N ASP A 85 -27.49 29.28 -29.02
CA ASP A 85 -26.07 29.27 -28.74
C ASP A 85 -25.77 28.79 -27.30
N GLN A 86 -26.60 29.19 -26.32
CA GLN A 86 -26.48 28.72 -24.95
C GLN A 86 -26.69 27.20 -24.83
N VAL A 87 -27.69 26.65 -25.57
CA VAL A 87 -27.93 25.21 -25.61
C VAL A 87 -26.76 24.49 -26.26
N ALA A 88 -26.25 24.99 -27.38
CA ALA A 88 -25.10 24.42 -28.09
C ALA A 88 -23.84 24.40 -27.20
N ALA A 89 -23.57 25.53 -26.48
CA ALA A 89 -22.44 25.62 -25.56
C ALA A 89 -22.55 24.62 -24.41
N ARG A 90 -23.75 24.46 -23.81
CA ARG A 90 -23.98 23.48 -22.74
C ARG A 90 -23.78 22.04 -23.23
N GLN A 91 -24.28 21.74 -24.45
CA GLN A 91 -24.08 20.41 -25.06
C GLN A 91 -22.61 20.13 -25.31
N LYS A 92 -21.84 21.13 -25.79
CA LYS A 92 -20.38 20.99 -25.97
C LYS A 92 -19.64 20.74 -24.65
N MET A 93 -19.99 21.50 -23.61
CA MET A 93 -19.42 21.29 -22.26
C MET A 93 -19.75 19.89 -21.72
N ALA A 94 -21.01 19.45 -21.85
CA ALA A 94 -21.43 18.12 -21.42
C ALA A 94 -20.68 16.99 -22.16
N SER A 95 -20.49 17.14 -23.49
CA SER A 95 -19.68 16.19 -24.27
C SER A 95 -18.24 16.14 -23.77
N LYS A 96 -17.60 17.30 -23.57
CA LYS A 96 -16.22 17.36 -23.07
C LYS A 96 -16.07 16.80 -21.68
N GLN A 97 -17.05 17.02 -20.81
CA GLN A 97 -17.08 16.40 -19.48
C GLN A 97 -17.15 14.87 -19.57
N SER A 98 -17.98 14.33 -20.43
CA SER A 98 -18.08 12.87 -20.64
C SER A 98 -16.76 12.28 -21.18
N ASP A 99 -16.10 12.98 -22.12
CA ASP A 99 -14.80 12.57 -22.64
C ASP A 99 -13.74 12.57 -21.53
N LEU A 100 -13.73 13.62 -20.68
CA LEU A 100 -12.82 13.75 -19.55
C LEU A 100 -13.02 12.63 -18.51
N GLU A 101 -14.28 12.33 -18.17
CA GLU A 101 -14.63 11.24 -17.25
C GLU A 101 -14.20 9.87 -17.81
N TYR A 102 -14.36 9.65 -19.10
CA TYR A 102 -13.91 8.42 -19.76
C TYR A 102 -12.38 8.24 -19.64
N VAL A 103 -11.62 9.28 -19.99
CA VAL A 103 -10.14 9.22 -19.93
C VAL A 103 -9.67 9.10 -18.47
N ALA A 104 -10.29 9.81 -17.52
CA ALA A 104 -9.99 9.68 -16.09
C ALA A 104 -10.17 8.24 -15.59
N LYS A 105 -11.31 7.61 -15.96
CA LYS A 105 -11.57 6.21 -15.61
C LYS A 105 -10.58 5.24 -16.25
N LYS A 106 -10.19 5.49 -17.51
CA LYS A 106 -9.16 4.70 -18.20
C LYS A 106 -7.85 4.77 -17.45
N LEU A 107 -7.35 5.96 -17.10
CA LEU A 107 -6.12 6.18 -16.35
C LEU A 107 -6.16 5.46 -14.99
N GLN A 108 -7.26 5.61 -14.24
CA GLN A 108 -7.44 4.93 -12.95
C GLN A 108 -7.38 3.40 -13.11
N THR A 109 -8.03 2.87 -14.14
CA THR A 109 -8.01 1.42 -14.41
C THR A 109 -6.61 0.94 -14.72
N LEU A 110 -5.87 1.67 -15.56
CA LEU A 110 -4.48 1.34 -15.91
C LEU A 110 -3.56 1.37 -14.69
N GLN A 111 -3.68 2.38 -13.82
CA GLN A 111 -2.91 2.47 -12.57
C GLN A 111 -3.22 1.29 -11.64
N THR A 112 -4.50 0.95 -11.47
CA THR A 112 -4.91 -0.18 -10.63
C THR A 112 -4.37 -1.50 -11.18
N GLN A 113 -4.48 -1.72 -12.49
CA GLN A 113 -3.97 -2.94 -13.13
C GLN A 113 -2.44 -3.05 -13.02
N ASN A 114 -1.73 -1.93 -13.15
CA ASN A 114 -0.29 -1.90 -12.98
C ASN A 114 0.12 -2.21 -11.54
N ALA A 115 -0.51 -1.60 -10.54
CA ALA A 115 -0.28 -1.89 -9.14
C ALA A 115 -0.54 -3.37 -8.81
N GLN A 116 -1.63 -3.94 -9.32
CA GLN A 116 -1.94 -5.36 -9.16
C GLN A 116 -0.87 -6.26 -9.79
N ARG A 117 -0.35 -5.91 -10.97
CA ARG A 117 0.73 -6.65 -11.62
C ARG A 117 2.01 -6.62 -10.78
N VAL A 118 2.42 -5.45 -10.31
CA VAL A 118 3.59 -5.29 -9.43
C VAL A 118 3.42 -6.13 -8.17
N MET A 119 2.23 -6.10 -7.56
CA MET A 119 1.89 -6.93 -6.41
C MET A 119 2.06 -8.42 -6.70
N GLN A 120 1.52 -8.90 -7.83
CA GLN A 120 1.60 -10.32 -8.22
C GLN A 120 3.04 -10.77 -8.47
N GLU A 121 3.85 -9.92 -9.09
CA GLU A 121 5.26 -10.20 -9.39
C GLU A 121 6.13 -10.25 -8.14
N LEU A 122 5.87 -9.38 -7.15
CA LEU A 122 6.66 -9.31 -5.93
C LEU A 122 6.12 -10.17 -4.77
N ALA A 123 4.89 -10.68 -4.87
CA ALA A 123 4.27 -11.50 -3.82
C ALA A 123 5.10 -12.74 -3.42
N PRO A 124 5.71 -13.51 -4.34
CA PRO A 124 6.53 -14.65 -3.96
C PRO A 124 7.73 -14.26 -3.09
N GLN A 125 8.44 -13.19 -3.45
CA GLN A 125 9.58 -12.67 -2.68
C GLN A 125 9.13 -12.16 -1.31
N ALA A 126 8.01 -11.46 -1.24
CA ALA A 126 7.44 -10.98 0.03
C ALA A 126 7.07 -12.15 0.96
N GLN A 127 6.53 -13.25 0.42
CA GLN A 127 6.22 -14.45 1.20
C GLN A 127 7.47 -15.14 1.74
N GLU A 128 8.55 -15.18 0.96
CA GLU A 128 9.83 -15.76 1.40
C GLU A 128 10.44 -14.93 2.55
N VAL A 129 10.52 -13.62 2.35
CA VAL A 129 10.97 -12.67 3.39
C VAL A 129 10.13 -12.79 4.66
N LEU A 130 8.80 -12.88 4.51
CA LEU A 130 7.90 -13.01 5.63
C LEU A 130 8.15 -14.31 6.42
N ARG A 131 8.39 -15.44 5.73
CA ARG A 131 8.72 -16.72 6.36
C ARG A 131 10.00 -16.61 7.18
N GLU A 132 11.04 -15.99 6.61
CA GLU A 132 12.31 -15.79 7.30
C GLU A 132 12.15 -14.90 8.56
N ILE A 133 11.36 -13.83 8.48
CA ILE A 133 11.06 -12.98 9.64
C ILE A 133 10.30 -13.75 10.72
N ILE A 134 9.31 -14.58 10.33
CA ILE A 134 8.55 -15.42 11.27
C ILE A 134 9.48 -16.35 12.05
N GLU A 135 10.40 -16.99 11.37
CA GLU A 135 11.37 -17.93 11.98
C GLU A 135 12.38 -17.18 12.88
N THR A 136 12.98 -16.10 12.37
CA THR A 136 14.02 -15.33 13.08
C THR A 136 13.47 -14.64 14.31
N ASP A 137 12.29 -14.05 14.23
CA ASP A 137 11.67 -13.30 15.33
C ASP A 137 10.82 -14.19 16.24
N GLN A 138 10.73 -15.49 15.96
CA GLN A 138 9.90 -16.46 16.71
C GLN A 138 8.43 -16.01 16.82
N ILE A 139 7.86 -15.56 15.70
CA ILE A 139 6.47 -15.11 15.65
C ILE A 139 5.55 -16.31 15.72
N GLY A 140 4.80 -16.42 16.80
CA GLY A 140 3.83 -17.51 17.03
C GLY A 140 2.45 -17.23 16.43
N LEU A 141 2.12 -15.95 16.19
CA LEU A 141 0.86 -15.53 15.58
C LEU A 141 1.10 -14.30 14.70
N LEU A 142 0.82 -14.44 13.42
CA LEU A 142 0.85 -13.34 12.47
C LEU A 142 -0.56 -13.01 12.01
N LEU A 143 -0.94 -11.74 12.10
CA LEU A 143 -2.24 -11.22 11.72
C LEU A 143 -2.12 -10.22 10.57
N GLN A 144 -3.11 -10.20 9.69
CA GLN A 144 -3.25 -9.13 8.72
C GLN A 144 -3.77 -7.86 9.39
N GLN A 145 -3.23 -6.71 9.04
CA GLN A 145 -3.59 -5.43 9.65
C GLN A 145 -5.08 -5.13 9.55
N GLN A 146 -5.74 -5.49 8.42
CA GLN A 146 -7.16 -5.25 8.22
C GLN A 146 -8.06 -6.08 9.16
N ALA A 147 -7.54 -7.16 9.75
CA ALA A 147 -8.25 -8.00 10.70
C ALA A 147 -8.08 -7.57 12.15
N VAL A 148 -7.31 -6.52 12.41
CA VAL A 148 -6.97 -6.06 13.76
C VAL A 148 -7.60 -4.69 14.02
N ILE A 149 -8.38 -4.59 15.10
CA ILE A 149 -9.02 -3.32 15.48
C ILE A 149 -8.00 -2.31 16.01
N HIS A 150 -7.02 -2.81 16.80
CA HIS A 150 -5.96 -2.00 17.39
C HIS A 150 -4.70 -2.85 17.62
N ALA A 151 -3.56 -2.31 17.27
CA ALA A 151 -2.24 -2.84 17.65
C ALA A 151 -1.27 -1.68 17.84
N ASP A 152 -0.44 -1.75 18.86
CA ASP A 152 0.65 -0.81 19.04
C ASP A 152 1.70 -0.96 17.92
N LEU A 153 2.45 0.09 17.65
CA LEU A 153 3.48 0.11 16.59
C LEU A 153 4.51 -1.03 16.74
N GLY A 154 4.78 -1.47 17.98
CA GLY A 154 5.72 -2.55 18.25
C GLY A 154 5.30 -3.93 17.74
N TYR A 155 4.03 -4.11 17.41
CA TYR A 155 3.53 -5.34 16.77
C TYR A 155 3.58 -5.28 15.24
N ASN A 156 3.72 -4.09 14.65
CA ASN A 156 3.68 -3.91 13.21
C ASN A 156 5.04 -4.19 12.57
N ILE A 157 5.10 -5.23 11.73
CA ILE A 157 6.32 -5.63 11.02
C ILE A 157 6.32 -5.24 9.55
N THR A 158 5.36 -4.43 9.09
CA THR A 158 5.22 -4.04 7.67
C THR A 158 6.50 -3.40 7.13
N ALA A 159 7.06 -2.43 7.83
CA ALA A 159 8.32 -1.79 7.44
C ALA A 159 9.50 -2.77 7.42
N LYS A 160 9.57 -3.68 8.40
CA LYS A 160 10.62 -4.70 8.45
C LYS A 160 10.60 -5.63 7.24
N VAL A 161 9.39 -5.99 6.76
CA VAL A 161 9.23 -6.79 5.54
C VAL A 161 9.71 -5.99 4.33
N SER A 162 9.29 -4.75 4.18
CA SER A 162 9.71 -3.85 3.08
C SER A 162 11.23 -3.67 3.05
N ASP A 163 11.85 -3.35 4.19
CA ASP A 163 13.29 -3.13 4.31
C ASP A 163 14.07 -4.40 3.92
N LYS A 164 13.60 -5.57 4.36
CA LYS A 164 14.26 -6.83 4.02
C LYS A 164 14.10 -7.19 2.55
N MET A 165 12.96 -6.90 1.93
CA MET A 165 12.78 -7.06 0.48
C MET A 165 13.74 -6.15 -0.29
N ASN A 166 13.95 -4.91 0.15
CA ASN A 166 14.90 -3.99 -0.49
C ASN A 166 16.35 -4.50 -0.39
N GLN A 167 16.74 -5.10 0.73
CA GLN A 167 18.07 -5.71 0.89
C GLN A 167 18.32 -6.84 -0.11
N LEU A 168 17.32 -7.71 -0.35
CA LEU A 168 17.42 -8.81 -1.32
C LEU A 168 17.37 -8.34 -2.77
N GLY A 169 16.74 -7.21 -3.04
CA GLY A 169 16.69 -6.60 -4.38
C GLY A 169 17.94 -5.83 -4.77
N ALA A 170 18.85 -5.59 -3.82
CA ALA A 170 20.11 -4.88 -4.04
C ALA A 170 21.30 -5.82 -4.35
N GLU A 171 21.12 -7.15 -4.24
CA GLU A 171 22.11 -8.17 -4.60
C GLU A 171 21.89 -8.64 -6.06
#